data_7b33e528c5342b1d1dd36bf65e1147f5
#
_entry.id   7b33e528c5342b1d1dd36bf65e1147f5
#
_cell.length_a   1.000
_cell.length_b   1.000
_cell.length_c   1.000
_cell.angle_alpha   90.00
_cell.angle_beta   90.00
_cell.angle_gamma   90.00
#
_symmetry.space_group_name_H-M   'P 1'
#
loop_
_entity.id
_entity.type
_entity.pdbx_description
1 polymer ?
#
loop_
_entity_poly.entity_id
_entity_poly.type
_entity_poly.pdbx_seq_one_letter_code
_entity_poly.pdbx_strand_id
1 'polypeptide(L)'
;MERINYDDKRKAIAIIEDGIRSFPNDTPTEEEINNLKKKLNEYKKELRDLQDSDDFDKINKVSSLITDFYKSAYKSSDFVKEDFDSSTEFHIKYNKKRNSLQTMTKDEKGNEIIYSTGSHARHTLIQLCGYLVFLKILIEENKYPLIPIFVIDHISKPFSNQNLSAIGSVIDKIYEYINKDDFQIFIFDDKECDQLNINPQHNENLVTNEKTGFNPFFQFEN
;
A
#
# COMPACT_ATOMS: atom_id res chain seq x y z
N MET A 1 -19.20 -21.65 -4.67
CA MET A 1 -19.40 -20.72 -3.53
C MET A 1 -20.05 -19.48 -4.07
N GLU A 2 -21.34 -19.28 -3.80
CA GLU A 2 -22.04 -18.05 -4.21
C GLU A 2 -21.40 -16.87 -3.48
N ARG A 3 -20.96 -15.88 -4.25
CA ARG A 3 -20.55 -14.59 -3.67
C ARG A 3 -21.76 -13.98 -3.02
N ILE A 4 -21.81 -14.01 -1.70
CA ILE A 4 -22.84 -13.32 -0.91
C ILE A 4 -22.74 -11.84 -1.28
N ASN A 5 -23.79 -11.35 -1.92
CA ASN A 5 -23.83 -9.99 -2.42
C ASN A 5 -24.02 -9.04 -1.23
N TYR A 6 -22.95 -8.31 -0.88
CA TYR A 6 -22.96 -7.30 0.20
C TYR A 6 -24.08 -6.27 0.02
N ASP A 7 -24.40 -5.93 -1.24
CA ASP A 7 -25.45 -4.96 -1.56
C ASP A 7 -26.83 -5.48 -1.19
N ASP A 8 -27.11 -6.78 -1.32
CA ASP A 8 -28.40 -7.35 -0.95
C ASP A 8 -28.61 -7.35 0.56
N LYS A 9 -27.55 -7.62 1.34
CA LYS A 9 -27.64 -7.53 2.81
C LYS A 9 -27.77 -6.08 3.29
N ARG A 10 -27.08 -5.12 2.67
CA ARG A 10 -27.28 -3.69 2.97
C ARG A 10 -28.68 -3.22 2.63
N LYS A 11 -29.22 -3.62 1.48
CA LYS A 11 -30.62 -3.32 1.10
C LYS A 11 -31.61 -3.91 2.08
N ALA A 12 -31.41 -5.16 2.51
CA ALA A 12 -32.28 -5.80 3.50
C ALA A 12 -32.27 -5.05 4.85
N ILE A 13 -31.10 -4.61 5.32
CA ILE A 13 -30.99 -3.79 6.54
C ILE A 13 -31.75 -2.47 6.38
N ALA A 14 -31.57 -1.76 5.25
CA ALA A 14 -32.24 -0.50 4.99
C ALA A 14 -33.75 -0.65 4.94
N ILE A 15 -34.27 -1.71 4.29
CA ILE A 15 -35.72 -2.03 4.23
C ILE A 15 -36.29 -2.30 5.65
N ILE A 16 -35.56 -3.03 6.50
CA ILE A 16 -36.01 -3.31 7.88
C ILE A 16 -35.98 -2.03 8.71
N GLU A 17 -34.94 -1.20 8.60
CA GLU A 17 -34.82 0.07 9.32
C GLU A 17 -35.93 1.07 8.89
N ASP A 18 -36.27 1.13 7.61
CA ASP A 18 -37.33 1.96 7.05
C ASP A 18 -38.71 1.41 7.48
N GLY A 19 -38.91 0.08 7.44
CA GLY A 19 -40.08 -0.59 7.95
C GLY A 19 -40.34 -0.29 9.42
N ILE A 20 -39.33 -0.25 10.27
CA ILE A 20 -39.42 0.12 11.67
C ILE A 20 -39.85 1.60 11.85
N ARG A 21 -39.52 2.49 10.91
CA ARG A 21 -39.83 3.93 10.95
C ARG A 21 -41.21 4.26 10.37
N SER A 22 -41.72 3.43 9.44
CA SER A 22 -42.87 3.76 8.60
C SER A 22 -44.13 3.01 8.92
N PHE A 23 -44.30 2.43 10.12
CA PHE A 23 -45.51 1.75 10.50
C PHE A 23 -46.75 2.70 10.47
N PRO A 24 -47.65 2.59 9.48
CA PRO A 24 -48.87 3.38 9.48
C PRO A 24 -49.96 2.65 10.26
N ASN A 25 -50.40 3.23 11.35
CA ASN A 25 -51.67 3.03 12.07
C ASN A 25 -52.02 1.69 12.74
N ASP A 26 -51.36 0.58 12.45
CA ASP A 26 -51.44 -0.61 13.29
C ASP A 26 -50.19 -0.64 14.18
N THR A 27 -50.34 -0.34 15.46
CA THR A 27 -49.25 -0.42 16.43
C THR A 27 -48.72 -1.86 16.46
N PRO A 28 -47.50 -2.14 15.94
CA PRO A 28 -46.92 -3.47 15.96
C PRO A 28 -46.83 -3.92 17.43
N THR A 29 -47.15 -5.16 17.68
CA THR A 29 -47.01 -5.73 19.01
C THR A 29 -45.57 -5.61 19.48
N GLU A 30 -45.35 -5.41 20.77
CA GLU A 30 -44.01 -5.31 21.36
C GLU A 30 -43.14 -6.52 21.01
N GLU A 31 -43.78 -7.67 20.80
CA GLU A 31 -43.12 -8.90 20.36
C GLU A 31 -42.62 -8.84 18.91
N GLU A 32 -43.38 -8.25 17.98
CA GLU A 32 -42.96 -8.05 16.59
C GLU A 32 -41.77 -7.08 16.49
N ILE A 33 -41.83 -6.00 17.28
CA ILE A 33 -40.72 -5.03 17.35
C ILE A 33 -39.44 -5.72 17.88
N ASN A 34 -39.54 -6.53 18.92
CA ASN A 34 -38.43 -7.23 19.51
C ASN A 34 -37.85 -8.29 18.55
N ASN A 35 -38.69 -9.00 17.81
CA ASN A 35 -38.26 -9.95 16.79
C ASN A 35 -37.52 -9.26 15.62
N LEU A 36 -38.00 -8.11 15.15
CA LEU A 36 -37.33 -7.33 14.10
C LEU A 36 -36.01 -6.78 14.57
N LYS A 37 -35.91 -6.26 15.79
CA LYS A 37 -34.67 -5.81 16.40
C LYS A 37 -33.65 -6.94 16.53
N LYS A 38 -34.09 -8.15 16.90
CA LYS A 38 -33.21 -9.32 16.97
C LYS A 38 -32.65 -9.68 15.62
N LYS A 39 -33.49 -9.80 14.58
CA LYS A 39 -33.05 -10.05 13.19
C LYS A 39 -32.10 -8.98 12.67
N LEU A 40 -32.37 -7.71 12.94
CA LEU A 40 -31.50 -6.61 12.56
C LEU A 40 -30.11 -6.75 13.18
N ASN A 41 -30.04 -7.10 14.47
CA ASN A 41 -28.78 -7.31 15.16
C ASN A 41 -28.00 -8.52 14.61
N GLU A 42 -28.69 -9.61 14.28
CA GLU A 42 -28.13 -10.80 13.65
C GLU A 42 -27.53 -10.43 12.26
N TYR A 43 -28.27 -9.74 11.41
CA TYR A 43 -27.77 -9.30 10.10
C TYR A 43 -26.61 -8.30 10.21
N LYS A 44 -26.64 -7.37 11.18
CA LYS A 44 -25.53 -6.45 11.45
C LYS A 44 -24.28 -7.20 11.89
N LYS A 45 -24.42 -8.26 12.70
CA LYS A 45 -23.30 -9.11 13.10
C LYS A 45 -22.73 -9.86 11.91
N GLU A 46 -23.56 -10.55 11.13
CA GLU A 46 -23.14 -11.28 9.94
C GLU A 46 -22.43 -10.35 8.92
N LEU A 47 -22.94 -9.13 8.73
CA LEU A 47 -22.31 -8.15 7.84
C LEU A 47 -20.91 -7.76 8.32
N ARG A 48 -20.73 -7.55 9.65
CA ARG A 48 -19.42 -7.27 10.24
C ARG A 48 -18.45 -8.44 10.04
N ASP A 49 -18.89 -9.65 10.35
CA ASP A 49 -18.08 -10.86 10.24
C ASP A 49 -17.60 -11.06 8.78
N LEU A 50 -18.48 -10.80 7.80
CA LEU A 50 -18.12 -10.84 6.37
C LEU A 50 -17.15 -9.73 5.97
N GLN A 51 -17.35 -8.50 6.46
CA GLN A 51 -16.44 -7.38 6.20
C GLN A 51 -15.05 -7.61 6.81
N ASP A 52 -15.02 -8.12 8.05
CA ASP A 52 -13.77 -8.41 8.75
C ASP A 52 -12.97 -9.52 8.03
N SER A 53 -13.65 -10.54 7.49
CA SER A 53 -13.02 -11.61 6.70
C SER A 53 -12.44 -11.09 5.38
N ASP A 54 -13.22 -10.31 4.61
CA ASP A 54 -12.78 -9.73 3.34
C ASP A 54 -11.62 -8.73 3.54
N ASP A 55 -11.69 -7.93 4.61
CA ASP A 55 -10.62 -7.02 4.99
C ASP A 55 -9.33 -7.78 5.38
N PHE A 56 -9.45 -8.90 6.08
CA PHE A 56 -8.31 -9.71 6.48
C PHE A 56 -7.57 -10.27 5.27
N ASP A 57 -8.29 -10.85 4.30
CA ASP A 57 -7.68 -11.39 3.09
C ASP A 57 -7.01 -10.29 2.24
N LYS A 58 -7.63 -9.13 2.12
CA LYS A 58 -7.06 -7.98 1.42
C LYS A 58 -5.80 -7.46 2.12
N ILE A 59 -5.83 -7.33 3.44
CA ILE A 59 -4.67 -6.90 4.24
C ILE A 59 -3.51 -7.88 4.08
N ASN A 60 -3.76 -9.18 4.11
CA ASN A 60 -2.74 -10.20 3.91
C ASN A 60 -2.16 -10.14 2.49
N LYS A 61 -3.00 -9.98 1.47
CA LYS A 61 -2.55 -9.80 0.08
C LYS A 61 -1.67 -8.57 -0.07
N VAL A 62 -2.07 -7.43 0.47
CA VAL A 62 -1.29 -6.19 0.47
C VAL A 62 0.05 -6.39 1.18
N SER A 63 0.03 -6.97 2.37
CA SER A 63 1.23 -7.23 3.18
C SER A 63 2.23 -8.13 2.47
N SER A 64 1.74 -9.21 1.85
CA SER A 64 2.55 -10.13 1.07
C SER A 64 3.20 -9.45 -0.13
N LEU A 65 2.43 -8.65 -0.88
CA LEU A 65 2.95 -7.90 -2.03
C LEU A 65 4.02 -6.87 -1.60
N ILE A 66 3.81 -6.14 -0.51
CA ILE A 66 4.81 -5.19 0.00
C ILE A 66 6.10 -5.91 0.39
N THR A 67 5.98 -7.07 1.04
CA THR A 67 7.14 -7.91 1.38
C THR A 67 7.88 -8.38 0.13
N ASP A 68 7.16 -8.78 -0.90
CA ASP A 68 7.72 -9.20 -2.19
C ASP A 68 8.46 -8.06 -2.91
N PHE A 69 7.88 -6.85 -2.90
CA PHE A 69 8.54 -5.66 -3.44
C PHE A 69 9.83 -5.35 -2.68
N TYR A 70 9.79 -5.38 -1.35
CA TYR A 70 10.97 -5.16 -0.53
C TYR A 70 12.05 -6.22 -0.78
N LYS A 71 11.65 -7.49 -0.91
CA LYS A 71 12.56 -8.60 -1.22
C LYS A 71 13.22 -8.49 -2.59
N SER A 72 12.64 -7.75 -3.55
CA SER A 72 13.29 -7.53 -4.86
C SER A 72 14.65 -6.85 -4.73
N ALA A 73 14.86 -6.07 -3.67
CA ALA A 73 16.14 -5.43 -3.37
C ALA A 73 17.14 -6.31 -2.61
N TYR A 74 16.85 -7.61 -2.38
CA TYR A 74 17.72 -8.53 -1.63
C TYR A 74 19.16 -8.60 -2.16
N LYS A 75 19.33 -8.56 -3.48
CA LYS A 75 20.67 -8.62 -4.13
C LYS A 75 21.37 -7.27 -4.22
N SER A 76 20.65 -6.19 -4.06
CA SER A 76 21.10 -4.80 -4.26
C SER A 76 21.18 -3.98 -2.99
N SER A 77 20.94 -4.61 -1.82
CA SER A 77 20.97 -3.92 -0.52
C SER A 77 21.40 -4.83 0.61
N ASP A 78 22.44 -4.42 1.32
CA ASP A 78 22.96 -5.17 2.46
C ASP A 78 21.92 -5.26 3.59
N PHE A 79 21.19 -4.19 3.87
CA PHE A 79 20.20 -4.20 4.94
C PHE A 79 18.96 -5.03 4.60
N VAL A 80 18.56 -5.09 3.32
CA VAL A 80 17.45 -5.98 2.90
C VAL A 80 17.89 -7.43 3.03
N LYS A 81 19.11 -7.73 2.59
CA LYS A 81 19.72 -9.06 2.77
C LYS A 81 19.77 -9.46 4.25
N GLU A 82 20.25 -8.57 5.11
CA GLU A 82 20.30 -8.77 6.55
C GLU A 82 18.92 -9.10 7.13
N ASP A 83 17.87 -8.37 6.75
CA ASP A 83 16.51 -8.57 7.24
C ASP A 83 15.97 -9.97 6.92
N PHE A 84 16.25 -10.50 5.72
CA PHE A 84 15.81 -11.84 5.34
C PHE A 84 16.72 -12.98 5.82
N ASP A 85 18.02 -12.72 5.99
CA ASP A 85 18.99 -13.73 6.42
C ASP A 85 19.03 -13.86 7.95
N SER A 86 18.84 -12.76 8.68
CA SER A 86 19.02 -12.71 10.14
C SER A 86 17.75 -12.95 10.94
N SER A 87 16.59 -12.84 10.31
CA SER A 87 15.32 -12.98 11.01
C SER A 87 14.49 -14.15 10.52
N THR A 88 13.87 -14.86 11.45
CA THR A 88 12.98 -15.97 11.14
C THR A 88 11.66 -15.41 10.59
N GLU A 89 11.38 -15.70 9.31
CA GLU A 89 10.14 -15.32 8.64
C GLU A 89 9.88 -13.80 8.63
N PHE A 90 10.90 -13.00 8.27
CA PHE A 90 10.73 -11.56 8.08
C PHE A 90 9.64 -11.25 7.06
N HIS A 91 8.72 -10.37 7.44
CA HIS A 91 7.69 -9.86 6.55
C HIS A 91 7.22 -8.46 6.95
N ILE A 92 6.55 -7.77 6.03
CA ILE A 92 5.99 -6.45 6.25
C ILE A 92 4.48 -6.57 6.33
N LYS A 93 3.89 -6.10 7.43
CA LYS A 93 2.45 -6.14 7.71
C LYS A 93 1.84 -4.76 7.56
N TYR A 94 0.79 -4.66 6.77
CA TYR A 94 -0.02 -3.45 6.70
C TYR A 94 -1.03 -3.42 7.85
N ASN A 95 -0.98 -2.39 8.67
CA ASN A 95 -1.92 -2.15 9.75
C ASN A 95 -2.99 -1.14 9.31
N LYS A 96 -4.17 -1.63 8.92
CA LYS A 96 -5.30 -0.80 8.46
C LYS A 96 -5.73 0.24 9.51
N LYS A 97 -5.78 -0.12 10.80
CA LYS A 97 -6.23 0.78 11.87
C LYS A 97 -5.32 1.99 12.06
N ARG A 98 -4.02 1.80 11.87
CA ARG A 98 -2.99 2.84 12.04
C ARG A 98 -2.52 3.44 10.73
N ASN A 99 -2.99 2.89 9.60
CA ASN A 99 -2.51 3.21 8.26
C ASN A 99 -0.97 3.23 8.20
N SER A 100 -0.35 2.16 8.67
CA SER A 100 1.10 2.07 8.82
C SER A 100 1.63 0.70 8.38
N LEU A 101 2.88 0.68 7.95
CA LEU A 101 3.64 -0.52 7.66
C LEU A 101 4.47 -0.90 8.89
N GLN A 102 4.42 -2.16 9.27
CA GLN A 102 5.16 -2.71 10.40
C GLN A 102 6.01 -3.88 9.93
N THR A 103 7.27 -3.86 10.28
CA THR A 103 8.17 -5.00 10.08
C THR A 103 7.96 -6.03 11.17
N MET A 104 7.79 -7.27 10.79
CA MET A 104 7.45 -8.39 11.65
C MET A 104 8.43 -9.53 11.46
N THR A 105 8.62 -10.30 12.52
CA THR A 105 9.35 -11.58 12.52
C THR A 105 8.68 -12.52 13.50
N LYS A 106 9.17 -13.76 13.62
CA LYS A 106 8.70 -14.69 14.63
C LYS A 106 9.74 -14.88 15.73
N ASP A 107 9.28 -14.98 16.98
CA ASP A 107 10.09 -15.38 18.11
C ASP A 107 10.35 -16.90 18.10
N GLU A 108 11.15 -17.40 19.04
CA GLU A 108 11.47 -18.83 19.19
C GLU A 108 10.23 -19.71 19.44
N LYS A 109 9.12 -19.11 19.87
CA LYS A 109 7.82 -19.80 20.10
C LYS A 109 6.88 -19.73 18.91
N GLY A 110 7.30 -19.08 17.81
CA GLY A 110 6.50 -18.88 16.61
C GLY A 110 5.48 -17.73 16.69
N ASN A 111 5.53 -16.88 17.73
CA ASN A 111 4.65 -15.72 17.81
C ASN A 111 5.18 -14.56 16.95
N GLU A 112 4.27 -13.84 16.28
CA GLU A 112 4.62 -12.61 15.57
C GLU A 112 5.06 -11.52 16.56
N ILE A 113 6.24 -10.97 16.33
CA ILE A 113 6.79 -9.83 17.08
C ILE A 113 7.22 -8.73 16.11
N ILE A 114 7.21 -7.49 16.60
CA ILE A 114 7.69 -6.34 15.81
C ILE A 114 9.21 -6.44 15.68
N TYR A 115 9.69 -6.40 14.44
CA TYR A 115 11.10 -6.30 14.12
C TYR A 115 11.50 -4.83 13.98
N SER A 116 12.32 -4.33 14.91
CA SER A 116 12.76 -2.94 14.89
C SER A 116 13.97 -2.79 13.96
N THR A 117 13.81 -2.04 12.89
CA THR A 117 14.86 -1.87 11.88
C THR A 117 15.80 -0.71 12.17
N GLY A 118 15.40 0.31 12.93
CA GLY A 118 16.21 1.47 13.36
C GLY A 118 16.84 2.34 12.25
N SER A 119 16.69 1.98 10.98
CA SER A 119 17.35 2.63 9.84
C SER A 119 16.37 3.47 9.01
N HIS A 120 16.72 4.75 8.76
CA HIS A 120 15.92 5.62 7.89
C HIS A 120 15.84 5.09 6.44
N ALA A 121 16.94 4.53 5.90
CA ALA A 121 16.96 3.94 4.57
C ALA A 121 15.98 2.77 4.44
N ARG A 122 15.94 1.87 5.44
CA ARG A 122 14.97 0.76 5.49
C ARG A 122 13.53 1.27 5.49
N HIS A 123 13.23 2.24 6.35
CA HIS A 123 11.88 2.82 6.42
C HIS A 123 11.46 3.47 5.10
N THR A 124 12.37 4.22 4.47
CA THR A 124 12.11 4.85 3.17
C THR A 124 11.85 3.82 2.08
N LEU A 125 12.65 2.75 2.03
CA LEU A 125 12.46 1.68 1.04
C LEU A 125 11.14 0.93 1.27
N ILE A 126 10.79 0.63 2.53
CA ILE A 126 9.52 -0.01 2.89
C ILE A 126 8.34 0.88 2.51
N GLN A 127 8.43 2.18 2.74
CA GLN A 127 7.38 3.12 2.33
C GLN A 127 7.24 3.20 0.81
N LEU A 128 8.35 3.22 0.06
CA LEU A 128 8.32 3.16 -1.40
C LEU A 128 7.60 1.90 -1.87
N CYS A 129 7.93 0.72 -1.32
CA CYS A 129 7.24 -0.53 -1.62
C CYS A 129 5.74 -0.43 -1.34
N GLY A 130 5.36 0.15 -0.20
CA GLY A 130 3.96 0.36 0.16
C GLY A 130 3.22 1.24 -0.84
N TYR A 131 3.78 2.38 -1.22
CA TYR A 131 3.16 3.30 -2.20
C TYR A 131 3.00 2.64 -3.57
N LEU A 132 4.02 1.93 -4.06
CA LEU A 132 3.96 1.24 -5.34
C LEU A 132 2.92 0.11 -5.34
N VAL A 133 2.83 -0.65 -4.25
CA VAL A 133 1.81 -1.72 -4.12
C VAL A 133 0.40 -1.14 -4.03
N PHE A 134 0.19 -0.06 -3.28
CA PHE A 134 -1.12 0.61 -3.25
C PHE A 134 -1.52 1.15 -4.62
N LEU A 135 -0.59 1.79 -5.31
CA LEU A 135 -0.83 2.30 -6.67
C LEU A 135 -1.19 1.16 -7.63
N LYS A 136 -0.43 0.06 -7.60
CA LYS A 136 -0.75 -1.16 -8.37
C LYS A 136 -2.19 -1.63 -8.14
N ILE A 137 -2.59 -1.75 -6.88
CA ILE A 137 -3.94 -2.21 -6.52
C ILE A 137 -5.00 -1.23 -7.02
N LEU A 138 -4.77 0.08 -6.90
CA LEU A 138 -5.70 1.10 -7.38
C LEU A 138 -5.87 1.06 -8.90
N ILE A 139 -4.79 0.85 -9.64
CA ILE A 139 -4.82 0.70 -11.10
C ILE A 139 -5.58 -0.58 -11.49
N GLU A 140 -5.26 -1.72 -10.86
CA GLU A 140 -5.91 -3.01 -11.15
C GLU A 140 -7.41 -3.01 -10.81
N GLU A 141 -7.79 -2.42 -9.69
CA GLU A 141 -9.20 -2.37 -9.30
C GLU A 141 -10.03 -1.42 -10.18
N ASN A 142 -9.41 -0.42 -10.78
CA ASN A 142 -10.02 0.56 -11.69
C ASN A 142 -11.37 1.12 -11.20
N LYS A 143 -11.51 1.30 -9.88
CA LYS A 143 -12.75 1.78 -9.25
C LYS A 143 -12.81 3.30 -9.16
N TYR A 144 -11.68 3.95 -9.22
CA TYR A 144 -11.55 5.39 -9.03
C TYR A 144 -10.83 6.01 -10.23
N PRO A 145 -11.21 7.23 -10.65
CA PRO A 145 -10.43 7.97 -11.64
C PRO A 145 -9.05 8.27 -11.04
N LEU A 146 -8.02 7.61 -11.54
CA LEU A 146 -6.65 7.77 -11.11
C LEU A 146 -5.81 8.30 -12.26
N ILE A 147 -5.01 9.33 -12.02
CA ILE A 147 -3.93 9.70 -12.91
C ILE A 147 -2.74 8.81 -12.54
N PRO A 148 -2.28 7.92 -13.42
CA PRO A 148 -1.26 6.94 -13.07
C PRO A 148 0.15 7.55 -13.12
N ILE A 149 0.37 8.58 -12.31
CA ILE A 149 1.63 9.29 -12.17
C ILE A 149 2.12 9.13 -10.74
N PHE A 150 3.39 8.77 -10.58
CA PHE A 150 4.06 8.70 -9.30
C PHE A 150 5.28 9.61 -9.30
N VAL A 151 5.32 10.54 -8.35
CA VAL A 151 6.43 11.51 -8.23
C VAL A 151 7.22 11.20 -6.97
N ILE A 152 8.53 11.07 -7.14
CA ILE A 152 9.48 10.80 -6.07
C ILE A 152 10.47 11.96 -6.01
N ASP A 153 10.68 12.51 -4.81
CA ASP A 153 11.62 13.59 -4.59
C ASP A 153 12.65 13.18 -3.53
N HIS A 154 13.95 13.31 -3.88
CA HIS A 154 15.11 13.07 -3.00
C HIS A 154 15.09 11.74 -2.23
N ILE A 155 14.69 10.66 -2.89
CA ILE A 155 14.58 9.34 -2.24
C ILE A 155 15.93 8.79 -1.78
N SER A 156 17.02 9.16 -2.46
CA SER A 156 18.36 8.65 -2.17
C SER A 156 18.96 9.16 -0.86
N LYS A 157 18.45 10.27 -0.32
CA LYS A 157 19.05 10.97 0.84
C LYS A 157 19.39 10.09 2.04
N PRO A 158 18.55 9.14 2.49
CA PRO A 158 18.88 8.30 3.64
C PRO A 158 19.76 7.10 3.32
N PHE A 159 20.08 6.85 2.02
CA PHE A 159 20.82 5.65 1.61
C PHE A 159 22.33 5.89 1.57
N SER A 160 23.10 4.91 2.04
CA SER A 160 24.53 4.83 1.73
C SER A 160 24.74 4.44 0.27
N ASN A 161 25.88 4.81 -0.31
CA ASN A 161 26.15 4.55 -1.73
C ASN A 161 26.01 3.07 -2.13
N GLN A 162 26.37 2.14 -1.24
CA GLN A 162 26.26 0.69 -1.47
C GLN A 162 24.82 0.16 -1.51
N ASN A 163 23.86 0.95 -1.06
CA ASN A 163 22.44 0.54 -0.98
C ASN A 163 21.53 1.35 -1.93
N LEU A 164 22.09 2.28 -2.72
CA LEU A 164 21.32 3.12 -3.65
C LEU A 164 20.59 2.30 -4.70
N SER A 165 21.21 1.24 -5.20
CA SER A 165 20.65 0.35 -6.23
C SER A 165 19.39 -0.43 -5.77
N ALA A 166 19.12 -0.46 -4.46
CA ALA A 166 17.87 -0.99 -3.95
C ALA A 166 16.64 -0.25 -4.48
N ILE A 167 16.77 1.07 -4.71
CA ILE A 167 15.69 1.93 -5.21
C ILE A 167 15.26 1.46 -6.61
N GLY A 168 16.23 1.27 -7.51
CA GLY A 168 15.97 0.77 -8.86
C GLY A 168 15.35 -0.62 -8.85
N SER A 169 15.83 -1.53 -8.00
CA SER A 169 15.28 -2.88 -7.90
C SER A 169 13.79 -2.89 -7.51
N VAL A 170 13.39 -1.98 -6.61
CA VAL A 170 11.98 -1.85 -6.21
C VAL A 170 11.15 -1.17 -7.30
N ILE A 171 11.72 -0.19 -8.01
CA ILE A 171 11.04 0.47 -9.14
C ILE A 171 10.86 -0.51 -10.30
N ASP A 172 11.87 -1.30 -10.63
CA ASP A 172 11.75 -2.32 -11.68
C ASP A 172 10.66 -3.35 -11.35
N LYS A 173 10.49 -3.67 -10.07
CA LYS A 173 9.48 -4.64 -9.61
C LYS A 173 8.05 -4.23 -9.96
N ILE A 174 7.71 -2.93 -9.98
CA ILE A 174 6.35 -2.49 -10.35
C ILE A 174 6.02 -2.83 -11.81
N TYR A 175 7.02 -2.78 -12.70
CA TYR A 175 6.85 -3.06 -14.13
C TYR A 175 6.68 -4.55 -14.47
N GLU A 176 6.84 -5.45 -13.50
CA GLU A 176 6.42 -6.85 -13.65
C GLU A 176 4.89 -7.00 -13.58
N TYR A 177 4.19 -6.01 -12.99
CA TYR A 177 2.75 -6.04 -12.74
C TYR A 177 1.95 -5.04 -13.56
N ILE A 178 2.54 -3.91 -13.91
CA ILE A 178 1.88 -2.83 -14.63
C ILE A 178 2.63 -2.59 -15.95
N ASN A 179 1.88 -2.44 -17.05
CA ASN A 179 2.46 -2.10 -18.34
C ASN A 179 3.11 -0.71 -18.26
N LYS A 180 4.29 -0.56 -18.88
CA LYS A 180 5.05 0.71 -18.90
C LYS A 180 4.27 1.87 -19.54
N ASP A 181 3.33 1.58 -20.44
CA ASP A 181 2.51 2.59 -21.10
C ASP A 181 1.34 3.08 -20.24
N ASP A 182 1.00 2.33 -19.18
CA ASP A 182 -0.13 2.64 -18.31
C ASP A 182 0.27 3.45 -17.05
N PHE A 183 1.58 3.75 -16.89
CA PHE A 183 2.07 4.33 -15.65
C PHE A 183 3.38 5.11 -15.85
N GLN A 184 3.49 6.28 -15.21
CA GLN A 184 4.67 7.13 -15.26
C GLN A 184 5.26 7.37 -13.88
N ILE A 185 6.60 7.25 -13.77
CA ILE A 185 7.35 7.63 -12.57
C ILE A 185 8.25 8.81 -12.91
N PHE A 186 8.16 9.87 -12.13
CA PHE A 186 9.06 11.00 -12.15
C PHE A 186 9.93 10.96 -10.89
N ILE A 187 11.24 10.99 -11.07
CA ILE A 187 12.20 10.95 -9.96
C ILE A 187 13.06 12.20 -10.03
N PHE A 188 13.01 13.00 -8.96
CA PHE A 188 13.90 14.14 -8.76
C PHE A 188 14.90 13.76 -7.69
N ASP A 189 16.19 13.68 -8.06
CA ASP A 189 17.25 13.26 -7.13
C ASP A 189 18.57 13.95 -7.48
N ASP A 190 19.49 13.99 -6.52
CA ASP A 190 20.85 14.49 -6.72
C ASP A 190 21.86 13.38 -7.06
N LYS A 191 21.37 12.15 -7.24
CA LYS A 191 22.16 10.98 -7.63
C LYS A 191 21.94 10.66 -9.10
N GLU A 192 23.01 10.19 -9.75
CA GLU A 192 22.95 9.72 -11.11
C GLU A 192 22.08 8.45 -11.23
N CYS A 193 21.38 8.29 -12.35
CA CYS A 193 20.51 7.14 -12.61
C CYS A 193 21.24 5.80 -12.45
N ASP A 194 22.50 5.72 -12.87
CA ASP A 194 23.33 4.52 -12.75
C ASP A 194 23.57 4.12 -11.29
N GLN A 195 23.73 5.10 -10.39
CA GLN A 195 23.91 4.85 -8.96
C GLN A 195 22.63 4.29 -8.31
N LEU A 196 21.49 4.75 -8.80
CA LEU A 196 20.17 4.28 -8.37
C LEU A 196 19.78 2.95 -9.05
N ASN A 197 20.57 2.49 -10.02
CA ASN A 197 20.25 1.34 -10.89
C ASN A 197 18.90 1.51 -11.60
N ILE A 198 18.68 2.71 -12.16
CA ILE A 198 17.47 3.06 -12.89
C ILE A 198 17.85 3.32 -14.35
N ASN A 199 17.09 2.72 -15.28
CA ASN A 199 17.22 2.99 -16.71
C ASN A 199 16.01 3.82 -17.19
N PRO A 200 16.06 5.17 -17.11
CA PRO A 200 14.94 6.04 -17.43
C PRO A 200 14.73 6.12 -18.94
N GLN A 201 13.48 6.36 -19.37
CA GLN A 201 13.18 6.71 -20.77
C GLN A 201 13.67 8.12 -21.12
N HIS A 202 13.74 8.99 -20.13
CA HIS A 202 14.20 10.36 -20.27
C HIS A 202 14.98 10.75 -19.02
N ASN A 203 16.14 11.38 -19.22
CA ASN A 203 17.00 11.88 -18.14
C ASN A 203 17.46 13.30 -18.47
N GLU A 204 17.19 14.23 -17.55
CA GLU A 204 17.64 15.61 -17.68
C GLU A 204 18.36 16.08 -16.41
N ASN A 205 19.48 16.74 -16.61
CA ASN A 205 20.17 17.43 -15.55
C ASN A 205 19.60 18.86 -15.41
N LEU A 206 18.75 19.06 -14.38
CA LEU A 206 18.05 20.33 -14.17
C LEU A 206 18.90 21.38 -13.47
N VAL A 207 19.92 20.97 -12.71
CA VAL A 207 20.77 21.89 -11.92
C VAL A 207 22.22 21.53 -12.15
N THR A 208 22.91 22.27 -13.00
CA THR A 208 24.36 22.14 -13.18
C THR A 208 25.04 23.45 -12.82
N ASN A 209 26.26 23.34 -12.28
CA ASN A 209 27.17 24.47 -12.13
C ASN A 209 27.82 24.84 -13.48
N GLU A 210 27.57 24.05 -14.51
CA GLU A 210 28.06 24.27 -15.85
C GLU A 210 27.01 24.92 -16.75
N LYS A 211 27.43 25.66 -17.79
CA LYS A 211 26.53 26.42 -18.68
C LYS A 211 25.51 25.59 -19.47
N THR A 212 25.49 24.29 -19.31
CA THR A 212 24.66 23.33 -20.08
C THR A 212 23.42 22.84 -19.37
N GLY A 213 23.21 23.17 -18.09
CA GLY A 213 22.04 22.76 -17.35
C GLY A 213 20.89 23.78 -17.44
N PHE A 214 19.66 23.28 -17.35
CA PHE A 214 18.49 24.13 -17.20
C PHE A 214 18.36 24.56 -15.73
N ASN A 215 18.47 25.87 -15.48
CA ASN A 215 18.21 26.45 -14.16
C ASN A 215 16.95 27.33 -14.22
N PRO A 216 15.77 26.83 -13.87
CA PRO A 216 14.54 27.58 -13.98
C PRO A 216 14.41 28.72 -12.95
N PHE A 217 15.25 28.71 -11.90
CA PHE A 217 15.11 29.64 -10.78
C PHE A 217 16.16 30.74 -10.74
N PHE A 218 17.30 30.54 -11.43
CA PHE A 218 18.38 31.51 -11.42
C PHE A 218 18.89 31.75 -12.85
N GLN A 219 18.32 32.71 -13.51
CA GLN A 219 18.99 33.31 -14.69
C GLN A 219 20.10 34.19 -14.13
N PHE A 220 21.33 33.66 -14.12
CA PHE A 220 22.48 34.52 -13.93
C PHE A 220 22.69 35.28 -15.23
N GLU A 221 22.32 36.54 -15.24
CA GLU A 221 22.78 37.49 -16.24
C GLU A 221 24.33 37.55 -16.14
N ASN A 222 25.00 37.30 -17.27
CA ASN A 222 26.45 37.48 -17.41
C ASN A 222 26.80 38.95 -17.51
#